data_7b2d303bb35207256e364c8f4554ba60
#
_entry.id   7b2d303bb35207256e364c8f4554ba60
#
_cell.length_a   1.000
_cell.length_b   1.000
_cell.length_c   1.000
_cell.angle_alpha   90.00
_cell.angle_beta   90.00
_cell.angle_gamma   90.00
#
_symmetry.space_group_name_H-M   'P 1'
#
loop_
_entity.id
_entity.type
_entity.pdbx_description
1 polymer ?
#
loop_
_entity_poly.entity_id
_entity_poly.type
_entity_poly.pdbx_seq_one_letter_code
_entity_poly.pdbx_strand_id
1 'polypeptide(L)'
;MSLFQRLLGSNTIKRHPTKALDVDHNDTDNHDDTNNDQLKPPIQFKSTATHFKRDSQTAKPRIAIIGSGVSGLTCAHYLVEQNEVTIFEAADYIGGHVNTIDVTLQQGNKSTEKDQESSAIDTGFIVFNERTYPNFFRLLNELQVPFQATDMSFSVKNPNRNFEYNGHTLNTLLAQRKNVINPKFWQFIKDILQFNKQVRRIRQDYEKARKNKQDTRIFTEQTLGDYLASRRYGTLFTDNYLLPMVSAIWSASLQEVQHFPLVFFAQFFDNHGLLDVVNRPQWFTIKGGSKQYVNKLIPRFVKAGGIVRVNTPVQAVVRENNKVRLTISDNNNTDNTSEEIVFDDVIFACHADTALQILKDASKEEEAVLSCFRFTKNTAVLHTDTSVLPKRPLAWASWNYLIDEIESKQVESKGSQVSSKPVLTYHMNILQRLTKNHNYLVTLNHEVDPQQIIKSIAYSHPVFDKKMLEAQDKWANISGKEQHTHFCGAYWFNGFHEDGVRSGLRVCQALGQPIDIKTEVDAKHLPDADSAHTPFRYEDLPVKADTKARKLRQRQVITSTTNQELVAYIATLQPTNQSPISKKRRLFGLGRILNLIASD
;
A
#
# COMPACT_ATOMS: atom_id res chain seq x y z
N MET A 1 -30.21 17.27 -10.06
CA MET A 1 -29.22 17.41 -11.14
C MET A 1 -28.94 18.85 -11.59
N SER A 2 -29.86 19.80 -11.51
CA SER A 2 -29.71 21.11 -12.15
C SER A 2 -28.86 22.17 -11.44
N LEU A 3 -28.71 22.13 -10.11
CA LEU A 3 -28.01 23.19 -9.35
C LEU A 3 -26.49 22.95 -9.30
N PHE A 4 -26.07 21.69 -9.16
CA PHE A 4 -24.66 21.33 -9.08
C PHE A 4 -23.96 21.41 -10.44
N GLN A 5 -24.66 21.09 -11.53
CA GLN A 5 -24.16 21.26 -12.91
C GLN A 5 -24.02 22.75 -13.30
N ARG A 6 -24.89 23.63 -12.78
CA ARG A 6 -24.75 25.09 -12.99
C ARG A 6 -23.61 25.71 -12.20
N LEU A 7 -23.25 25.15 -11.04
CA LEU A 7 -22.10 25.58 -10.23
C LEU A 7 -20.75 25.15 -10.80
N LEU A 8 -20.71 24.06 -11.60
CA LEU A 8 -19.47 23.51 -12.16
C LEU A 8 -19.19 23.92 -13.62
N GLY A 9 -20.03 24.77 -14.23
CA GLY A 9 -19.84 25.20 -15.63
C GLY A 9 -19.97 24.04 -16.60
N SER A 10 -21.03 24.00 -17.39
CA SER A 10 -21.30 22.95 -18.37
C SER A 10 -20.27 22.93 -19.49
N ASN A 11 -19.21 22.13 -19.35
CA ASN A 11 -18.41 21.66 -20.47
C ASN A 11 -18.51 20.13 -20.52
N THR A 12 -19.53 19.65 -21.19
CA THR A 12 -19.66 18.27 -21.62
C THR A 12 -18.66 18.00 -22.74
N ILE A 13 -17.50 17.50 -22.40
CA ILE A 13 -16.56 16.96 -23.40
C ILE A 13 -17.10 15.58 -23.80
N LYS A 14 -17.67 15.51 -25.00
CA LYS A 14 -18.00 14.25 -25.67
C LYS A 14 -16.71 13.46 -25.88
N ARG A 15 -16.67 12.22 -25.40
CA ARG A 15 -15.61 11.26 -25.77
C ARG A 15 -15.75 10.98 -27.28
N HIS A 16 -14.77 11.39 -28.08
CA HIS A 16 -14.59 10.91 -29.45
C HIS A 16 -13.74 9.63 -29.38
N PRO A 17 -14.12 8.58 -30.12
CA PRO A 17 -13.27 7.42 -30.26
C PRO A 17 -12.04 7.81 -31.10
N THR A 18 -10.85 7.49 -30.60
CA THR A 18 -9.60 7.63 -31.35
C THR A 18 -9.61 6.71 -32.54
N LYS A 19 -9.66 7.29 -33.74
CA LYS A 19 -9.37 6.60 -35.00
C LYS A 19 -7.87 6.33 -35.08
N ALA A 20 -7.51 5.09 -35.38
CA ALA A 20 -6.19 4.72 -35.80
C ALA A 20 -5.80 5.55 -37.04
N LEU A 21 -4.64 6.18 -36.99
CA LEU A 21 -4.01 6.80 -38.15
C LEU A 21 -2.99 5.80 -38.68
N ASP A 22 -3.28 5.29 -39.88
CA ASP A 22 -2.32 4.64 -40.77
C ASP A 22 -1.27 5.67 -41.16
N VAL A 23 -0.01 5.34 -41.01
CA VAL A 23 1.12 6.13 -41.51
C VAL A 23 1.67 5.44 -42.73
N ASP A 24 1.38 6.06 -43.91
CA ASP A 24 2.08 5.78 -45.16
C ASP A 24 3.45 6.47 -45.16
N HIS A 25 4.44 5.71 -45.63
CA HIS A 25 5.77 6.18 -45.98
C HIS A 25 5.74 7.06 -47.24
N ASN A 26 6.45 8.18 -47.25
CA ASN A 26 7.41 8.51 -48.33
C ASN A 26 8.19 9.81 -48.07
N ASP A 27 9.48 9.61 -48.13
CA ASP A 27 10.59 10.36 -48.75
C ASP A 27 10.73 11.90 -48.69
N THR A 28 11.93 12.23 -48.34
CA THR A 28 12.99 13.06 -48.95
C THR A 28 13.32 14.42 -48.34
N ASP A 29 14.57 14.45 -47.97
CA ASP A 29 15.64 15.45 -48.18
C ASP A 29 15.66 16.84 -47.45
N ASN A 30 16.75 16.95 -46.72
CA ASN A 30 17.81 17.99 -46.72
C ASN A 30 17.78 19.23 -45.82
N HIS A 31 18.88 19.31 -45.11
CA HIS A 31 19.75 20.44 -44.72
C HIS A 31 19.46 21.26 -43.47
N ASP A 32 20.36 21.09 -42.61
CA ASP A 32 21.42 21.94 -42.01
C ASP A 32 21.13 22.68 -40.70
N ASP A 33 22.08 22.33 -39.84
CA ASP A 33 22.83 23.14 -38.88
C ASP A 33 22.19 23.62 -37.56
N THR A 34 22.87 23.08 -36.55
CA THR A 34 23.43 23.72 -35.35
C THR A 34 22.67 23.65 -34.04
N ASN A 35 23.45 23.12 -33.08
CA ASN A 35 23.38 23.26 -31.62
C ASN A 35 22.29 22.47 -30.91
N ASN A 36 22.66 21.22 -30.72
CA ASN A 36 21.97 20.26 -29.90
C ASN A 36 22.64 20.19 -28.51
N ASP A 37 22.25 21.06 -27.60
CA ASP A 37 22.47 20.88 -26.18
C ASP A 37 21.32 20.08 -25.60
N GLN A 38 21.46 18.74 -25.71
CA GLN A 38 20.47 17.79 -25.23
C GLN A 38 20.41 17.83 -23.70
N LEU A 39 19.24 18.20 -23.20
CA LEU A 39 18.73 17.87 -21.88
C LEU A 39 18.97 16.39 -21.61
N LYS A 40 19.76 16.05 -20.59
CA LYS A 40 19.80 14.69 -20.08
C LYS A 40 18.39 14.29 -19.66
N PRO A 41 17.79 13.28 -20.28
CA PRO A 41 16.57 12.68 -19.78
C PRO A 41 16.84 12.12 -18.39
N PRO A 42 15.81 11.85 -17.57
CA PRO A 42 15.97 11.12 -16.33
C PRO A 42 16.80 9.88 -16.63
N ILE A 43 17.84 9.61 -15.86
CA ILE A 43 18.89 8.62 -16.06
C ILE A 43 18.29 7.36 -16.70
N GLN A 44 18.37 7.30 -18.03
CA GLN A 44 18.18 6.05 -18.74
C GLN A 44 19.49 5.29 -18.51
N PHE A 45 19.44 4.26 -17.68
CA PHE A 45 20.49 3.25 -17.70
C PHE A 45 20.59 2.74 -19.13
N LYS A 46 21.62 3.17 -19.86
CA LYS A 46 22.01 2.50 -21.09
C LYS A 46 22.30 1.07 -20.67
N SER A 47 21.36 0.18 -20.94
CA SER A 47 21.59 -1.24 -20.95
C SER A 47 22.63 -1.47 -22.03
N THR A 48 23.90 -1.53 -21.65
CA THR A 48 24.88 -2.31 -22.39
C THR A 48 24.54 -3.77 -22.10
N ALA A 49 23.43 -4.22 -22.73
CA ALA A 49 23.12 -5.63 -22.83
C ALA A 49 24.15 -6.23 -23.81
N THR A 50 25.37 -6.42 -23.35
CA THR A 50 26.20 -7.49 -23.83
C THR A 50 25.44 -8.76 -23.47
N HIS A 51 24.79 -9.37 -24.47
CA HIS A 51 24.33 -10.74 -24.39
C HIS A 51 25.55 -11.63 -24.11
N PHE A 52 25.90 -11.75 -22.84
CA PHE A 52 26.71 -12.87 -22.39
C PHE A 52 25.83 -14.11 -22.54
N LYS A 53 26.01 -14.85 -23.65
CA LYS A 53 25.72 -16.28 -23.66
C LYS A 53 26.56 -16.89 -22.54
N ARG A 54 25.93 -17.07 -21.37
CA ARG A 54 26.55 -17.87 -20.30
C ARG A 54 26.64 -19.30 -20.82
N ASP A 55 27.85 -19.84 -20.83
CA ASP A 55 28.07 -21.26 -20.98
C ASP A 55 27.25 -22.00 -19.90
N SER A 56 26.59 -23.07 -20.28
CA SER A 56 25.65 -23.87 -19.47
C SER A 56 26.30 -24.61 -18.27
N GLN A 57 27.51 -24.23 -17.87
CA GLN A 57 28.25 -24.83 -16.75
C GLN A 57 28.52 -23.90 -15.56
N THR A 58 28.17 -22.63 -15.60
CA THR A 58 28.33 -21.74 -14.44
C THR A 58 27.16 -21.86 -13.49
N ALA A 59 27.43 -22.14 -12.21
CA ALA A 59 26.42 -22.17 -11.14
C ALA A 59 25.62 -20.84 -11.13
N LYS A 60 24.31 -20.93 -10.91
CA LYS A 60 23.44 -19.74 -10.79
C LYS A 60 23.91 -18.90 -9.60
N PRO A 61 23.89 -17.55 -9.70
CA PRO A 61 24.17 -16.68 -8.56
C PRO A 61 23.17 -16.96 -7.41
N ARG A 62 23.68 -16.97 -6.19
CA ARG A 62 22.88 -17.13 -4.97
C ARG A 62 22.48 -15.76 -4.44
N ILE A 63 21.19 -15.51 -4.30
CA ILE A 63 20.65 -14.22 -3.84
C ILE A 63 19.82 -14.44 -2.58
N ALA A 64 20.15 -13.69 -1.52
CA ALA A 64 19.33 -13.61 -0.33
C ALA A 64 18.36 -12.43 -0.43
N ILE A 65 17.08 -12.63 -0.07
CA ILE A 65 16.07 -11.57 0.08
C ILE A 65 15.66 -11.52 1.54
N ILE A 66 15.88 -10.38 2.20
CA ILE A 66 15.53 -10.17 3.61
C ILE A 66 14.22 -9.41 3.69
N GLY A 67 13.16 -10.12 4.03
CA GLY A 67 11.78 -9.62 4.10
C GLY A 67 10.91 -10.10 2.94
N SER A 68 9.71 -10.57 3.29
CA SER A 68 8.72 -11.12 2.35
C SER A 68 7.56 -10.16 2.05
N GLY A 69 7.74 -8.86 2.28
CA GLY A 69 6.79 -7.84 1.83
C GLY A 69 6.71 -7.78 0.30
N VAL A 70 5.79 -6.98 -0.24
CA VAL A 70 5.54 -6.90 -1.69
C VAL A 70 6.81 -6.64 -2.52
N SER A 71 7.76 -5.86 -2.01
CA SER A 71 9.04 -5.58 -2.70
C SER A 71 9.90 -6.84 -2.80
N GLY A 72 10.05 -7.58 -1.70
CA GLY A 72 10.81 -8.85 -1.67
C GLY A 72 10.15 -9.92 -2.52
N LEU A 73 8.82 -10.05 -2.46
CA LEU A 73 8.05 -10.97 -3.30
C LEU A 73 8.17 -10.63 -4.78
N THR A 74 8.21 -9.34 -5.14
CA THR A 74 8.44 -8.90 -6.52
C THR A 74 9.84 -9.32 -6.99
N CYS A 75 10.88 -9.08 -6.18
CA CYS A 75 12.23 -9.54 -6.49
C CYS A 75 12.28 -11.07 -6.65
N ALA A 76 11.67 -11.81 -5.73
CA ALA A 76 11.62 -13.26 -5.78
C ALA A 76 10.98 -13.79 -7.08
N HIS A 77 9.82 -13.20 -7.47
CA HIS A 77 9.09 -13.59 -8.66
C HIS A 77 9.93 -13.45 -9.94
N TYR A 78 10.65 -12.35 -10.10
CA TYR A 78 11.37 -12.05 -11.32
C TYR A 78 12.83 -12.55 -11.36
N LEU A 79 13.42 -12.93 -10.20
CA LEU A 79 14.81 -13.36 -10.14
C LEU A 79 14.99 -14.88 -10.10
N VAL A 80 13.98 -15.65 -9.67
CA VAL A 80 14.12 -17.09 -9.37
C VAL A 80 14.48 -17.95 -10.57
N GLU A 81 14.10 -17.57 -11.78
CA GLU A 81 14.38 -18.39 -12.96
C GLU A 81 15.89 -18.42 -13.31
N GLN A 82 16.60 -17.32 -13.04
CA GLN A 82 18.01 -17.16 -13.41
C GLN A 82 18.96 -17.24 -12.22
N ASN A 83 18.46 -17.29 -10.98
CA ASN A 83 19.22 -17.26 -9.75
C ASN A 83 18.72 -18.31 -8.74
N GLU A 84 19.59 -18.70 -7.80
CA GLU A 84 19.20 -19.42 -6.60
C GLU A 84 18.75 -18.41 -5.54
N VAL A 85 17.44 -18.27 -5.36
CA VAL A 85 16.89 -17.23 -4.51
C VAL A 85 16.36 -17.81 -3.20
N THR A 86 16.78 -17.24 -2.07
CA THR A 86 16.25 -17.57 -0.74
C THR A 86 15.63 -16.34 -0.11
N ILE A 87 14.37 -16.46 0.31
CA ILE A 87 13.67 -15.44 1.12
C ILE A 87 13.82 -15.78 2.60
N PHE A 88 14.22 -14.79 3.40
CA PHE A 88 14.24 -14.83 4.87
C PHE A 88 13.16 -13.90 5.41
N GLU A 89 12.23 -14.45 6.19
CA GLU A 89 11.15 -13.71 6.85
C GLU A 89 11.22 -13.92 8.37
N ALA A 90 11.24 -12.82 9.10
CA ALA A 90 11.32 -12.85 10.56
C ALA A 90 10.01 -13.29 11.22
N ALA A 91 8.87 -12.98 10.58
CA ALA A 91 7.55 -13.37 11.05
C ALA A 91 7.22 -14.84 10.73
N ASP A 92 6.15 -15.33 11.34
CA ASP A 92 5.57 -16.66 11.09
C ASP A 92 4.70 -16.70 9.82
N TYR A 93 4.58 -15.57 9.09
CA TYR A 93 3.79 -15.45 7.87
C TYR A 93 4.52 -14.66 6.78
N ILE A 94 4.11 -14.85 5.52
CA ILE A 94 4.66 -14.22 4.33
C ILE A 94 3.72 -13.12 3.85
N GLY A 95 4.27 -11.97 3.43
CA GLY A 95 3.48 -10.91 2.79
C GLY A 95 3.63 -9.53 3.43
N GLY A 96 4.14 -9.42 4.65
CA GLY A 96 4.26 -8.14 5.36
C GLY A 96 2.90 -7.47 5.53
N HIS A 97 2.66 -6.31 4.88
CA HIS A 97 1.36 -5.61 4.90
C HIS A 97 0.25 -6.34 4.10
N VAL A 98 0.57 -7.40 3.36
CA VAL A 98 -0.42 -8.33 2.80
C VAL A 98 -0.82 -9.31 3.89
N ASN A 99 -1.67 -8.86 4.75
CA ASN A 99 -2.08 -9.60 5.93
C ASN A 99 -3.60 -9.71 5.97
N THR A 100 -4.10 -10.80 5.39
CA THR A 100 -5.52 -11.14 5.36
C THR A 100 -5.83 -12.10 6.51
N ILE A 101 -6.79 -11.75 7.35
CA ILE A 101 -7.25 -12.56 8.48
C ILE A 101 -8.54 -13.28 8.07
N ASP A 102 -8.55 -14.60 8.14
CA ASP A 102 -9.79 -15.37 7.99
C ASP A 102 -10.55 -15.32 9.31
N VAL A 103 -11.75 -14.78 9.24
CA VAL A 103 -12.63 -14.60 10.40
C VAL A 103 -13.85 -15.48 10.24
N THR A 104 -14.11 -16.33 11.22
CA THR A 104 -15.36 -17.09 11.31
C THR A 104 -16.13 -16.64 12.54
N LEU A 105 -17.31 -16.08 12.35
CA LEU A 105 -18.21 -15.64 13.42
C LEU A 105 -19.41 -16.59 13.50
N GLN A 106 -19.74 -17.01 14.71
CA GLN A 106 -20.94 -17.83 14.96
C GLN A 106 -22.16 -16.93 15.16
N GLN A 107 -23.26 -17.26 14.48
CA GLN A 107 -24.56 -16.63 14.68
C GLN A 107 -25.37 -17.41 15.72
N GLY A 108 -25.39 -16.92 16.98
CA GLY A 108 -26.28 -17.42 18.03
C GLY A 108 -25.81 -18.71 18.72
N ASN A 109 -26.64 -19.18 19.69
CA ASN A 109 -26.35 -20.33 20.58
C ASN A 109 -26.58 -21.73 19.96
N LYS A 110 -26.99 -21.83 18.70
CA LYS A 110 -27.22 -23.13 18.02
C LYS A 110 -26.18 -23.26 16.92
N SER A 111 -25.19 -24.08 17.18
CA SER A 111 -24.08 -24.34 16.26
C SER A 111 -24.48 -25.42 15.23
N THR A 112 -25.06 -24.99 14.12
CA THR A 112 -24.96 -25.78 12.90
C THR A 112 -23.88 -25.15 12.02
N GLU A 113 -23.13 -25.95 11.26
CA GLU A 113 -22.12 -25.48 10.32
C GLU A 113 -22.69 -24.42 9.33
N LYS A 114 -24.00 -24.44 9.09
CA LYS A 114 -24.74 -23.51 8.23
C LYS A 114 -24.87 -22.09 8.82
N ASP A 115 -24.64 -21.92 10.12
CA ASP A 115 -24.78 -20.63 10.82
C ASP A 115 -23.43 -19.92 11.00
N GLN A 116 -22.36 -20.43 10.39
CA GLN A 116 -21.03 -19.82 10.43
C GLN A 116 -20.84 -18.86 9.26
N GLU A 117 -20.50 -17.62 9.59
CA GLU A 117 -20.10 -16.61 8.61
C GLU A 117 -18.57 -16.54 8.54
N SER A 118 -18.00 -16.97 7.40
CA SER A 118 -16.56 -16.87 7.15
C SER A 118 -16.25 -15.70 6.20
N SER A 119 -15.21 -14.92 6.51
CA SER A 119 -14.78 -13.77 5.73
C SER A 119 -13.27 -13.61 5.80
N ALA A 120 -12.65 -13.32 4.66
CA ALA A 120 -11.23 -12.99 4.56
C ALA A 120 -11.07 -11.47 4.59
N ILE A 121 -10.50 -10.93 5.68
CA ILE A 121 -10.43 -9.50 5.94
C ILE A 121 -8.99 -9.02 5.86
N ASP A 122 -8.72 -8.08 4.94
CA ASP A 122 -7.43 -7.42 4.82
C ASP A 122 -7.22 -6.41 5.94
N THR A 123 -6.04 -6.40 6.54
CA THR A 123 -5.73 -5.52 7.67
C THR A 123 -4.62 -4.53 7.38
N GLY A 124 -3.92 -4.68 6.24
CA GLY A 124 -2.87 -3.77 5.80
C GLY A 124 -3.14 -3.26 4.39
N PHE A 125 -2.70 -3.97 3.34
CA PHE A 125 -3.02 -3.60 1.96
C PHE A 125 -4.43 -4.05 1.58
N ILE A 126 -5.26 -3.13 1.03
CA ILE A 126 -6.69 -3.37 0.78
C ILE A 126 -7.08 -3.06 -0.67
N VAL A 127 -6.69 -1.88 -1.17
CA VAL A 127 -7.20 -1.33 -2.44
C VAL A 127 -6.11 -0.77 -3.33
N PHE A 128 -6.36 -0.76 -4.63
CA PHE A 128 -5.51 -0.21 -5.67
C PHE A 128 -6.39 0.41 -6.77
N ASN A 129 -5.81 1.20 -7.70
CA ASN A 129 -6.60 1.87 -8.73
C ASN A 129 -5.96 1.80 -10.11
N GLU A 130 -6.76 2.03 -11.14
CA GLU A 130 -6.36 1.95 -12.55
C GLU A 130 -5.33 3.00 -12.98
N ARG A 131 -5.17 4.08 -12.22
CA ARG A 131 -4.33 5.21 -12.63
C ARG A 131 -2.89 5.08 -12.15
N THR A 132 -2.69 4.60 -10.92
CA THR A 132 -1.41 4.68 -10.22
C THR A 132 -0.79 3.35 -9.82
N TYR A 133 -1.36 2.20 -10.27
CA TYR A 133 -0.85 0.85 -9.93
C TYR A 133 -0.48 -0.01 -11.16
N PRO A 134 0.24 0.51 -12.19
CA PRO A 134 0.47 -0.23 -13.43
C PRO A 134 1.31 -1.50 -13.25
N ASN A 135 2.31 -1.48 -12.38
CA ASN A 135 3.19 -2.63 -12.17
C ASN A 135 2.53 -3.70 -11.31
N PHE A 136 1.74 -3.28 -10.33
CA PHE A 136 0.94 -4.21 -9.53
C PHE A 136 -0.16 -4.88 -10.37
N PHE A 137 -0.85 -4.15 -11.25
CA PHE A 137 -1.77 -4.75 -12.21
C PHE A 137 -1.09 -5.80 -13.08
N ARG A 138 0.11 -5.51 -13.59
CA ARG A 138 0.90 -6.50 -14.34
C ARG A 138 1.17 -7.74 -13.51
N LEU A 139 1.65 -7.59 -12.28
CA LEU A 139 1.92 -8.71 -11.37
C LEU A 139 0.67 -9.56 -11.12
N LEU A 140 -0.50 -8.93 -10.84
CA LEU A 140 -1.76 -9.64 -10.65
C LEU A 140 -2.18 -10.43 -11.89
N ASN A 141 -1.99 -9.86 -13.09
CA ASN A 141 -2.33 -10.53 -14.35
C ASN A 141 -1.40 -11.70 -14.64
N GLU A 142 -0.09 -11.56 -14.44
CA GLU A 142 0.89 -12.65 -14.58
C GLU A 142 0.58 -13.81 -13.62
N LEU A 143 0.12 -13.49 -12.42
CA LEU A 143 -0.29 -14.46 -11.41
C LEU A 143 -1.74 -14.95 -11.62
N GLN A 144 -2.51 -14.36 -12.53
CA GLN A 144 -3.93 -14.64 -12.77
C GLN A 144 -4.78 -14.49 -11.49
N VAL A 145 -4.55 -13.43 -10.73
CA VAL A 145 -5.26 -13.12 -9.50
C VAL A 145 -6.53 -12.33 -9.82
N PRO A 146 -7.73 -12.81 -9.45
CA PRO A 146 -8.97 -12.09 -9.70
C PRO A 146 -9.12 -10.89 -8.77
N PHE A 147 -9.61 -9.78 -9.30
CA PHE A 147 -9.94 -8.58 -8.55
C PHE A 147 -11.31 -8.03 -8.97
N GLN A 148 -11.84 -7.08 -8.20
CA GLN A 148 -13.16 -6.50 -8.45
C GLN A 148 -13.16 -5.01 -8.13
N ALA A 149 -14.06 -4.28 -8.78
CA ALA A 149 -14.28 -2.86 -8.50
C ALA A 149 -14.78 -2.66 -7.08
N THR A 150 -14.33 -1.55 -6.45
CA THR A 150 -14.77 -1.15 -5.12
C THR A 150 -14.99 0.36 -5.04
N ASP A 151 -15.66 0.79 -3.96
CA ASP A 151 -15.91 2.21 -3.69
C ASP A 151 -14.88 2.75 -2.72
N MET A 152 -14.33 3.91 -3.09
CA MET A 152 -13.44 4.67 -2.25
C MET A 152 -14.13 5.96 -1.83
N SER A 153 -14.37 6.10 -0.54
CA SER A 153 -15.05 7.25 0.05
C SER A 153 -14.38 7.64 1.36
N PHE A 154 -14.50 8.91 1.73
CA PHE A 154 -13.91 9.48 2.93
C PHE A 154 -14.94 10.21 3.76
N SER A 155 -14.94 9.96 5.05
CA SER A 155 -15.82 10.54 6.05
C SER A 155 -15.01 11.12 7.20
N VAL A 156 -15.53 12.17 7.80
CA VAL A 156 -15.02 12.74 9.04
C VAL A 156 -16.12 12.81 10.07
N LYS A 157 -15.81 12.38 11.30
CA LYS A 157 -16.62 12.54 12.50
C LYS A 157 -15.86 13.45 13.48
N ASN A 158 -16.43 14.63 13.74
CA ASN A 158 -15.94 15.55 14.77
C ASN A 158 -17.01 15.70 15.86
N PRO A 159 -16.91 14.96 16.97
CA PRO A 159 -17.89 15.01 18.06
C PRO A 159 -18.01 16.40 18.68
N ASN A 160 -16.91 17.12 18.87
CA ASN A 160 -16.86 18.41 19.54
C ASN A 160 -17.60 19.52 18.76
N ARG A 161 -17.56 19.44 17.42
CA ARG A 161 -18.31 20.37 16.55
C ARG A 161 -19.67 19.81 16.13
N ASN A 162 -20.04 18.62 16.59
CA ASN A 162 -21.23 17.89 16.12
C ASN A 162 -21.30 17.91 14.59
N PHE A 163 -20.16 17.58 13.93
CA PHE A 163 -20.01 17.64 12.48
C PHE A 163 -19.59 16.29 11.94
N GLU A 164 -20.34 15.79 10.96
CA GLU A 164 -20.03 14.55 10.25
C GLU A 164 -20.55 14.61 8.82
N TYR A 165 -19.81 14.05 7.89
CA TYR A 165 -20.18 13.95 6.47
C TYR A 165 -19.43 12.81 5.80
N ASN A 166 -19.90 12.40 4.61
CA ASN A 166 -19.19 11.50 3.71
C ASN A 166 -19.13 12.15 2.32
N GLY A 167 -17.92 12.34 1.79
CA GLY A 167 -17.65 13.02 0.52
C GLY A 167 -17.96 12.21 -0.75
N HIS A 168 -18.69 11.08 -0.67
CA HIS A 168 -18.92 10.20 -1.81
C HIS A 168 -19.96 10.75 -2.81
N THR A 169 -21.15 11.08 -2.32
CA THR A 169 -22.25 11.63 -3.12
C THR A 169 -22.83 12.88 -2.47
N LEU A 170 -23.65 13.65 -3.21
CA LEU A 170 -24.35 14.80 -2.63
C LEU A 170 -25.26 14.38 -1.47
N ASN A 171 -25.91 13.22 -1.57
CA ASN A 171 -26.79 12.70 -0.52
C ASN A 171 -25.99 12.39 0.76
N THR A 172 -24.85 11.73 0.65
CA THR A 172 -23.97 11.38 1.78
C THR A 172 -23.23 12.60 2.33
N LEU A 173 -22.86 13.55 1.48
CA LEU A 173 -22.28 14.84 1.88
C LEU A 173 -23.24 15.65 2.77
N LEU A 174 -24.52 15.58 2.47
CA LEU A 174 -25.62 16.19 3.25
C LEU A 174 -26.25 15.20 4.26
N ALA A 175 -25.48 14.21 4.77
CA ALA A 175 -25.97 13.29 5.80
C ALA A 175 -26.53 14.04 7.02
N GLN A 176 -25.95 15.18 7.37
CA GLN A 176 -26.54 16.16 8.28
C GLN A 176 -27.41 17.16 7.50
N ARG A 177 -28.68 16.89 7.35
CA ARG A 177 -29.61 17.71 6.52
C ARG A 177 -29.62 19.20 6.87
N LYS A 178 -29.34 19.57 8.13
CA LYS A 178 -29.21 20.98 8.57
C LYS A 178 -28.11 21.75 7.80
N ASN A 179 -27.14 21.05 7.22
CA ASN A 179 -26.05 21.67 6.47
C ASN A 179 -26.53 22.31 5.15
N VAL A 180 -27.70 21.94 4.63
CA VAL A 180 -28.31 22.56 3.43
C VAL A 180 -28.47 24.07 3.59
N ILE A 181 -28.82 24.53 4.78
CA ILE A 181 -29.06 25.95 5.11
C ILE A 181 -27.88 26.59 5.84
N ASN A 182 -26.77 25.87 6.04
CA ASN A 182 -25.60 26.37 6.78
C ASN A 182 -24.60 27.07 5.85
N PRO A 183 -24.43 28.42 5.93
CA PRO A 183 -23.51 29.13 5.05
C PRO A 183 -22.03 28.73 5.27
N LYS A 184 -21.64 28.32 6.49
CA LYS A 184 -20.28 27.80 6.77
C LYS A 184 -20.01 26.49 6.04
N PHE A 185 -21.05 25.66 5.85
CA PHE A 185 -20.91 24.43 5.08
C PHE A 185 -20.71 24.71 3.58
N TRP A 186 -21.40 25.68 3.01
CA TRP A 186 -21.18 26.07 1.62
C TRP A 186 -19.84 26.76 1.40
N GLN A 187 -19.35 27.53 2.38
CA GLN A 187 -17.98 28.04 2.35
C GLN A 187 -16.97 26.89 2.36
N PHE A 188 -17.17 25.85 3.19
CA PHE A 188 -16.36 24.64 3.21
C PHE A 188 -16.27 23.98 1.83
N ILE A 189 -17.38 23.83 1.12
CA ILE A 189 -17.41 23.28 -0.24
C ILE A 189 -16.63 24.19 -1.23
N LYS A 190 -16.81 25.50 -1.12
CA LYS A 190 -16.08 26.47 -1.94
C LYS A 190 -14.56 26.38 -1.70
N ASP A 191 -14.15 26.24 -0.45
CA ASP A 191 -12.74 26.10 -0.07
C ASP A 191 -12.10 24.85 -0.68
N ILE A 192 -12.80 23.71 -0.68
CA ILE A 192 -12.36 22.47 -1.35
C ILE A 192 -12.11 22.73 -2.84
N LEU A 193 -13.07 23.31 -3.55
CA LEU A 193 -12.96 23.55 -4.99
C LEU A 193 -11.84 24.55 -5.31
N GLN A 194 -11.69 25.59 -4.51
CA GLN A 194 -10.65 26.59 -4.67
C GLN A 194 -9.27 26.01 -4.41
N PHE A 195 -9.10 25.24 -3.35
CA PHE A 195 -7.87 24.55 -3.00
C PHE A 195 -7.43 23.59 -4.11
N ASN A 196 -8.32 22.71 -4.56
CA ASN A 196 -8.02 21.74 -5.62
C ASN A 196 -7.53 22.43 -6.90
N LYS A 197 -8.17 23.54 -7.30
CA LYS A 197 -7.76 24.34 -8.46
C LYS A 197 -6.36 24.95 -8.27
N GLN A 198 -6.07 25.49 -7.08
CA GLN A 198 -4.80 26.15 -6.80
C GLN A 198 -3.65 25.15 -6.72
N VAL A 199 -3.86 24.01 -6.06
CA VAL A 199 -2.84 22.97 -5.92
C VAL A 199 -2.48 22.37 -7.28
N ARG A 200 -3.45 22.16 -8.18
CA ARG A 200 -3.15 21.74 -9.56
C ARG A 200 -2.30 22.77 -10.30
N ARG A 201 -2.58 24.06 -10.14
CA ARG A 201 -1.78 25.10 -10.75
C ARG A 201 -0.34 25.07 -10.23
N ILE A 202 -0.14 24.95 -8.91
CA ILE A 202 1.19 24.82 -8.30
C ILE A 202 1.96 23.66 -8.91
N ARG A 203 1.33 22.48 -9.05
CA ARG A 203 1.94 21.32 -9.72
C ARG A 203 2.34 21.64 -11.16
N GLN A 204 1.43 22.23 -11.95
CA GLN A 204 1.70 22.58 -13.35
C GLN A 204 2.86 23.58 -13.47
N ASP A 205 2.89 24.60 -12.60
CA ASP A 205 3.96 25.60 -12.56
C ASP A 205 5.31 24.97 -12.17
N TYR A 206 5.32 24.05 -11.21
CA TYR A 206 6.51 23.28 -10.85
C TYR A 206 7.02 22.41 -12.01
N GLU A 207 6.15 21.64 -12.67
CA GLU A 207 6.55 20.80 -13.81
C GLU A 207 7.07 21.65 -14.99
N LYS A 208 6.47 22.81 -15.23
CA LYS A 208 6.94 23.76 -16.23
C LYS A 208 8.32 24.32 -15.87
N ALA A 209 8.53 24.73 -14.62
CA ALA A 209 9.82 25.25 -14.15
C ALA A 209 10.91 24.16 -14.28
N ARG A 210 10.60 22.93 -13.86
CA ARG A 210 11.49 21.79 -13.97
C ARG A 210 11.85 21.46 -15.42
N LYS A 211 10.86 21.44 -16.33
CA LYS A 211 11.09 21.23 -17.76
C LYS A 211 11.97 22.31 -18.38
N ASN A 212 11.81 23.56 -17.94
CA ASN A 212 12.59 24.70 -18.42
C ASN A 212 13.93 24.88 -17.66
N LYS A 213 14.34 23.93 -16.81
CA LYS A 213 15.56 24.01 -15.98
C LYS A 213 15.61 25.28 -15.11
N GLN A 214 14.47 25.82 -14.70
CA GLN A 214 14.37 26.99 -13.82
C GLN A 214 14.56 26.56 -12.36
N ASP A 215 14.85 27.51 -11.48
CA ASP A 215 14.93 27.27 -10.04
C ASP A 215 13.58 26.77 -9.49
N THR A 216 13.58 25.58 -8.91
CA THR A 216 12.37 24.95 -8.35
C THR A 216 12.28 25.05 -6.83
N ARG A 217 13.28 25.67 -6.17
CA ARG A 217 13.33 25.76 -4.70
C ARG A 217 12.10 26.42 -4.10
N ILE A 218 11.53 27.41 -4.75
CA ILE A 218 10.29 28.07 -4.31
C ILE A 218 9.11 27.09 -4.12
N PHE A 219 9.11 25.98 -4.85
CA PHE A 219 8.06 24.94 -4.75
C PHE A 219 8.45 23.86 -3.77
N THR A 220 9.73 23.47 -3.70
CA THR A 220 10.19 22.33 -2.90
C THR A 220 10.46 22.69 -1.45
N GLU A 221 10.70 23.96 -1.14
CA GLU A 221 10.93 24.44 0.22
C GLU A 221 9.64 24.82 0.96
N GLN A 222 8.59 25.19 0.22
CA GLN A 222 7.29 25.52 0.82
C GLN A 222 6.60 24.29 1.37
N THR A 223 6.18 24.32 2.62
CA THR A 223 5.39 23.24 3.24
C THR A 223 3.89 23.45 3.02
N LEU A 224 3.11 22.39 3.25
CA LEU A 224 1.64 22.46 3.27
C LEU A 224 1.16 23.46 4.34
N GLY A 225 1.77 23.45 5.53
CA GLY A 225 1.47 24.39 6.61
C GLY A 225 1.71 25.85 6.24
N ASP A 226 2.87 26.16 5.63
CA ASP A 226 3.18 27.52 5.15
C ASP A 226 2.17 28.00 4.11
N TYR A 227 1.80 27.11 3.20
CA TYR A 227 0.79 27.42 2.20
C TYR A 227 -0.57 27.72 2.83
N LEU A 228 -1.04 26.89 3.77
CA LEU A 228 -2.31 27.11 4.48
C LEU A 228 -2.29 28.40 5.31
N ALA A 229 -1.18 28.71 6.00
CA ALA A 229 -1.03 29.95 6.76
C ALA A 229 -1.06 31.19 5.86
N SER A 230 -0.55 31.10 4.63
CA SER A 230 -0.58 32.19 3.64
C SER A 230 -1.97 32.44 3.03
N ARG A 231 -2.94 31.56 3.27
CA ARG A 231 -4.28 31.58 2.67
C ARG A 231 -5.37 31.70 3.74
N ARG A 232 -6.51 32.25 3.37
CA ARG A 232 -7.66 32.41 4.28
C ARG A 232 -8.70 31.33 4.01
N TYR A 233 -8.35 30.07 4.31
CA TYR A 233 -9.32 28.97 4.31
C TYR A 233 -10.09 28.90 5.62
N GLY A 234 -11.34 28.43 5.56
CA GLY A 234 -12.15 28.21 6.75
C GLY A 234 -11.69 27.01 7.57
N THR A 235 -11.88 27.04 8.90
CA THR A 235 -11.49 25.95 9.80
C THR A 235 -12.24 24.65 9.53
N LEU A 236 -13.44 24.68 8.95
CA LEU A 236 -14.12 23.45 8.52
C LEU A 236 -13.34 22.75 7.40
N PHE A 237 -12.70 23.50 6.50
CA PHE A 237 -11.91 22.94 5.43
C PHE A 237 -10.56 22.40 5.95
N THR A 238 -9.81 23.20 6.69
CA THR A 238 -8.49 22.79 7.17
C THR A 238 -8.57 21.65 8.16
N ASP A 239 -9.40 21.78 9.20
CA ASP A 239 -9.42 20.90 10.36
C ASP A 239 -10.35 19.70 10.19
N ASN A 240 -11.34 19.76 9.28
CA ASN A 240 -12.31 18.67 9.12
C ASN A 240 -12.33 18.07 7.71
N TYR A 241 -11.37 18.41 6.84
CA TYR A 241 -11.25 17.81 5.52
C TYR A 241 -9.79 17.58 5.15
N LEU A 242 -8.99 18.66 4.97
CA LEU A 242 -7.68 18.55 4.36
C LEU A 242 -6.69 17.83 5.27
N LEU A 243 -6.45 18.36 6.48
CA LEU A 243 -5.47 17.76 7.40
C LEU A 243 -5.87 16.33 7.81
N PRO A 244 -7.15 16.03 8.16
CA PRO A 244 -7.59 14.65 8.37
C PRO A 244 -7.37 13.72 7.19
N MET A 245 -7.61 14.18 5.95
CA MET A 245 -7.40 13.36 4.76
C MET A 245 -5.92 13.05 4.53
N VAL A 246 -5.03 14.05 4.66
CA VAL A 246 -3.58 13.86 4.53
C VAL A 246 -3.07 12.94 5.63
N SER A 247 -3.50 13.17 6.86
CA SER A 247 -3.18 12.34 8.03
C SER A 247 -3.61 10.88 7.84
N ALA A 248 -4.82 10.66 7.31
CA ALA A 248 -5.33 9.32 7.02
C ALA A 248 -4.51 8.57 5.97
N ILE A 249 -4.02 9.26 4.93
CA ILE A 249 -3.28 8.65 3.82
C ILE A 249 -1.91 8.13 4.27
N TRP A 250 -1.19 8.88 5.10
CA TRP A 250 0.17 8.52 5.54
C TRP A 250 0.26 8.06 6.99
N SER A 251 -0.87 7.94 7.70
CA SER A 251 -0.91 7.58 9.13
C SER A 251 0.00 8.48 9.98
N ALA A 252 0.11 9.75 9.59
CA ALA A 252 0.91 10.78 10.23
C ALA A 252 0.03 11.74 11.04
N SER A 253 0.55 12.32 12.12
CA SER A 253 -0.19 13.30 12.93
C SER A 253 -0.55 14.57 12.16
N LEU A 254 -1.56 15.31 12.62
CA LEU A 254 -1.96 16.59 12.00
C LEU A 254 -0.83 17.64 12.01
N GLN A 255 0.14 17.51 12.92
CA GLN A 255 1.33 18.37 12.95
C GLN A 255 2.35 17.94 11.88
N GLU A 256 2.66 16.65 11.79
CA GLU A 256 3.62 16.13 10.82
C GLU A 256 3.22 16.44 9.38
N VAL A 257 1.94 16.27 9.04
CA VAL A 257 1.45 16.52 7.66
C VAL A 257 1.59 17.98 7.23
N GLN A 258 1.63 18.93 8.16
CA GLN A 258 1.87 20.34 7.84
C GLN A 258 3.31 20.60 7.37
N HIS A 259 4.27 19.74 7.73
CA HIS A 259 5.67 19.84 7.30
C HIS A 259 5.94 19.14 5.96
N PHE A 260 4.93 18.52 5.34
CA PHE A 260 5.11 17.92 4.02
C PHE A 260 5.41 18.98 2.98
N PRO A 261 6.41 18.77 2.11
CA PRO A 261 6.65 19.67 0.98
C PRO A 261 5.39 19.79 0.11
N LEU A 262 4.98 21.02 -0.17
CA LEU A 262 3.72 21.29 -0.88
C LEU A 262 3.67 20.63 -2.26
N VAL A 263 4.79 20.59 -2.97
CA VAL A 263 4.86 19.98 -4.29
C VAL A 263 4.71 18.46 -4.23
N PHE A 264 5.29 17.79 -3.23
CA PHE A 264 5.12 16.35 -2.99
C PHE A 264 3.64 16.03 -2.76
N PHE A 265 3.00 16.78 -1.85
CA PHE A 265 1.57 16.69 -1.62
C PHE A 265 0.76 16.89 -2.91
N ALA A 266 1.05 17.94 -3.68
CA ALA A 266 0.32 18.30 -4.89
C ALA A 266 0.42 17.20 -5.97
N GLN A 267 1.61 16.64 -6.17
CA GLN A 267 1.85 15.55 -7.12
C GLN A 267 1.08 14.29 -6.72
N PHE A 268 1.13 13.93 -5.44
CA PHE A 268 0.43 12.76 -4.94
C PHE A 268 -1.09 12.88 -5.10
N PHE A 269 -1.66 13.99 -4.63
CA PHE A 269 -3.11 14.21 -4.68
C PHE A 269 -3.66 14.24 -6.11
N ASP A 270 -2.92 14.85 -7.03
CA ASP A 270 -3.35 14.91 -8.43
C ASP A 270 -3.19 13.56 -9.13
N ASN A 271 -2.08 12.84 -8.92
CA ASN A 271 -1.86 11.50 -9.48
C ASN A 271 -2.94 10.52 -9.06
N HIS A 272 -3.34 10.54 -7.79
CA HIS A 272 -4.37 9.65 -7.25
C HIS A 272 -5.81 10.14 -7.47
N GLY A 273 -6.00 11.26 -8.20
CA GLY A 273 -7.32 11.82 -8.49
C GLY A 273 -8.05 12.36 -7.25
N LEU A 274 -7.31 12.65 -6.16
CA LEU A 274 -7.89 13.17 -4.92
C LEU A 274 -8.31 14.64 -5.05
N LEU A 275 -7.75 15.36 -6.03
CA LEU A 275 -8.19 16.70 -6.41
C LEU A 275 -9.40 16.68 -7.37
N ASP A 276 -9.84 15.50 -7.82
CA ASP A 276 -10.96 15.34 -8.73
C ASP A 276 -12.28 15.26 -7.97
N VAL A 277 -13.25 16.11 -8.35
CA VAL A 277 -14.64 16.00 -7.88
C VAL A 277 -15.42 15.05 -8.78
N VAL A 278 -15.07 15.02 -10.06
CA VAL A 278 -15.60 14.12 -11.10
C VAL A 278 -14.44 13.40 -11.79
N ASN A 279 -14.71 12.30 -12.49
CA ASN A 279 -13.69 11.48 -13.17
C ASN A 279 -12.60 10.94 -12.22
N ARG A 280 -13.01 10.51 -11.03
CA ARG A 280 -12.13 9.80 -10.09
C ARG A 280 -11.68 8.47 -10.70
N PRO A 281 -10.47 7.98 -10.41
CA PRO A 281 -10.03 6.67 -10.85
C PRO A 281 -10.94 5.58 -10.27
N GLN A 282 -11.14 4.49 -11.03
CA GLN A 282 -11.79 3.31 -10.50
C GLN A 282 -10.85 2.61 -9.53
N TRP A 283 -11.35 2.30 -8.34
CA TRP A 283 -10.65 1.53 -7.33
C TRP A 283 -11.05 0.06 -7.39
N PHE A 284 -10.11 -0.80 -7.02
CA PHE A 284 -10.27 -2.25 -7.03
C PHE A 284 -9.78 -2.85 -5.72
N THR A 285 -10.27 -4.05 -5.43
CA THR A 285 -9.79 -4.91 -4.34
C THR A 285 -9.63 -6.34 -4.86
N ILE A 286 -8.74 -7.12 -4.25
CA ILE A 286 -8.53 -8.51 -4.63
C ILE A 286 -9.69 -9.37 -4.09
N LYS A 287 -10.31 -10.19 -4.94
CA LYS A 287 -11.35 -11.12 -4.52
C LYS A 287 -10.77 -12.17 -3.56
N GLY A 288 -11.37 -12.31 -2.38
CA GLY A 288 -10.88 -13.23 -1.35
C GLY A 288 -9.71 -12.71 -0.51
N GLY A 289 -9.43 -11.40 -0.62
CA GLY A 289 -8.37 -10.71 0.13
C GLY A 289 -7.01 -10.71 -0.56
N SER A 290 -6.15 -9.82 -0.11
CA SER A 290 -4.83 -9.56 -0.71
C SER A 290 -3.89 -10.78 -0.65
N LYS A 291 -4.05 -11.68 0.32
CA LYS A 291 -3.34 -12.96 0.41
C LYS A 291 -3.37 -13.79 -0.87
N GLN A 292 -4.40 -13.62 -1.71
CA GLN A 292 -4.58 -14.45 -2.91
C GLN A 292 -3.41 -14.33 -3.90
N TYR A 293 -2.79 -13.17 -4.03
CA TYR A 293 -1.63 -13.08 -4.89
C TYR A 293 -0.38 -13.73 -4.29
N VAL A 294 -0.21 -13.66 -2.97
CA VAL A 294 0.89 -14.36 -2.26
C VAL A 294 0.72 -15.87 -2.39
N ASN A 295 -0.51 -16.38 -2.22
CA ASN A 295 -0.85 -17.78 -2.37
C ASN A 295 -0.58 -18.32 -3.79
N LYS A 296 -0.61 -17.47 -4.81
CA LYS A 296 -0.26 -17.84 -6.17
C LYS A 296 1.23 -17.65 -6.50
N LEU A 297 1.85 -16.63 -5.95
CA LEU A 297 3.26 -16.32 -6.20
C LEU A 297 4.19 -17.36 -5.57
N ILE A 298 3.98 -17.64 -4.29
CA ILE A 298 4.91 -18.50 -3.53
C ILE A 298 5.01 -19.94 -4.06
N PRO A 299 3.92 -20.63 -4.39
CA PRO A 299 4.02 -21.96 -5.00
C PRO A 299 4.78 -21.95 -6.34
N ARG A 300 4.61 -20.91 -7.16
CA ARG A 300 5.37 -20.74 -8.41
C ARG A 300 6.85 -20.52 -8.14
N PHE A 301 7.17 -19.66 -7.17
CA PHE A 301 8.53 -19.39 -6.73
C PHE A 301 9.25 -20.65 -6.25
N VAL A 302 8.60 -21.43 -5.37
CA VAL A 302 9.16 -22.70 -4.84
C VAL A 302 9.30 -23.75 -5.95
N LYS A 303 8.33 -23.85 -6.87
CA LYS A 303 8.40 -24.75 -8.02
C LYS A 303 9.58 -24.40 -8.95
N ALA A 304 9.93 -23.11 -9.06
CA ALA A 304 11.08 -22.64 -9.84
C ALA A 304 12.44 -22.85 -9.11
N GLY A 305 12.44 -23.43 -7.91
CA GLY A 305 13.64 -23.71 -7.12
C GLY A 305 13.94 -22.68 -6.02
N GLY A 306 13.04 -21.71 -5.80
CA GLY A 306 13.18 -20.72 -4.73
C GLY A 306 12.97 -21.34 -3.34
N ILE A 307 13.67 -20.78 -2.35
CA ILE A 307 13.62 -21.23 -0.96
C ILE A 307 12.96 -20.14 -0.10
N VAL A 308 12.06 -20.52 0.82
CA VAL A 308 11.43 -19.62 1.78
C VAL A 308 11.71 -20.09 3.20
N ARG A 309 12.26 -19.21 4.02
CA ARG A 309 12.54 -19.44 5.44
C ARG A 309 11.75 -18.42 6.27
N VAL A 310 10.71 -18.86 6.93
CA VAL A 310 9.92 -18.07 7.89
C VAL A 310 10.41 -18.31 9.32
N ASN A 311 10.01 -17.47 10.26
CA ASN A 311 10.54 -17.46 11.63
C ASN A 311 12.08 -17.44 11.69
N THR A 312 12.70 -16.85 10.64
CA THR A 312 14.14 -16.86 10.46
C THR A 312 14.65 -15.42 10.36
N PRO A 313 14.73 -14.68 11.48
CA PRO A 313 15.26 -13.33 11.48
C PRO A 313 16.75 -13.31 11.15
N VAL A 314 17.14 -12.47 10.18
CA VAL A 314 18.55 -12.18 9.89
C VAL A 314 19.07 -11.22 10.93
N GLN A 315 20.16 -11.57 11.61
CA GLN A 315 20.75 -10.79 12.70
C GLN A 315 21.94 -9.95 12.28
N ALA A 316 22.67 -10.44 11.30
CA ALA A 316 23.83 -9.73 10.76
C ALA A 316 24.01 -10.04 9.28
N VAL A 317 24.48 -9.04 8.56
CA VAL A 317 24.96 -9.12 7.17
C VAL A 317 26.33 -8.49 7.12
N VAL A 318 27.31 -9.18 6.55
CA VAL A 318 28.68 -8.72 6.39
C VAL A 318 29.14 -9.03 4.97
N ARG A 319 29.76 -8.06 4.30
CA ARG A 319 30.35 -8.21 2.97
C ARG A 319 31.82 -8.56 3.09
N GLU A 320 32.23 -9.64 2.49
CA GLU A 320 33.63 -10.05 2.48
C GLU A 320 33.96 -10.88 1.22
N ASN A 321 35.12 -10.69 0.67
CA ASN A 321 35.65 -11.49 -0.47
C ASN A 321 34.67 -11.56 -1.67
N ASN A 322 34.02 -10.44 -2.03
CA ASN A 322 33.01 -10.34 -3.08
C ASN A 322 31.81 -11.27 -2.86
N LYS A 323 31.48 -11.54 -1.62
CA LYS A 323 30.30 -12.30 -1.18
C LYS A 323 29.63 -11.59 -0.01
N VAL A 324 28.45 -12.07 0.32
CA VAL A 324 27.68 -11.58 1.47
C VAL A 324 27.40 -12.74 2.41
N ARG A 325 27.80 -12.61 3.66
CA ARG A 325 27.54 -13.58 4.71
C ARG A 325 26.38 -13.08 5.58
N LEU A 326 25.37 -13.92 5.71
CA LEU A 326 24.23 -13.71 6.60
C LEU A 326 24.38 -14.57 7.84
N THR A 327 24.20 -13.98 9.01
CA THR A 327 24.00 -14.67 10.28
C THR A 327 22.51 -14.68 10.60
N ILE A 328 21.93 -15.85 10.74
CA ILE A 328 20.51 -16.04 11.04
C ILE A 328 20.32 -16.76 12.36
N SER A 329 19.21 -16.52 13.04
CA SER A 329 18.73 -17.36 14.13
C SER A 329 17.51 -18.14 13.65
N ASP A 330 17.50 -19.43 13.90
CA ASP A 330 16.31 -20.25 13.67
C ASP A 330 15.52 -20.33 14.97
N ASN A 331 14.47 -19.52 15.08
CA ASN A 331 13.60 -19.52 16.26
C ASN A 331 12.82 -20.84 16.43
N ASN A 332 12.87 -21.73 15.42
CA ASN A 332 12.29 -23.08 15.52
C ASN A 332 13.26 -24.08 16.17
N ASN A 333 14.53 -23.71 16.37
CA ASN A 333 15.54 -24.57 16.96
C ASN A 333 15.77 -24.23 18.44
N THR A 334 15.57 -25.20 19.32
CA THR A 334 15.69 -25.01 20.79
C THR A 334 17.11 -24.70 21.26
N ASP A 335 18.11 -24.91 20.42
CA ASP A 335 19.53 -24.81 20.78
C ASP A 335 20.14 -23.39 20.61
N ASN A 336 19.34 -22.39 20.20
CA ASN A 336 19.77 -21.00 20.00
C ASN A 336 21.07 -20.86 19.15
N THR A 337 21.36 -21.81 18.26
CA THR A 337 22.53 -21.78 17.40
C THR A 337 22.30 -20.83 16.24
N SER A 338 23.23 -19.91 16.02
CA SER A 338 23.24 -19.09 14.80
C SER A 338 23.81 -19.90 13.64
N GLU A 339 23.16 -19.79 12.48
CA GLU A 339 23.65 -20.37 11.21
C GLU A 339 24.25 -19.26 10.35
N GLU A 340 25.40 -19.50 9.74
CA GLU A 340 26.02 -18.60 8.76
C GLU A 340 25.84 -19.14 7.34
N ILE A 341 25.33 -18.30 6.44
CA ILE A 341 25.10 -18.67 5.04
C ILE A 341 25.70 -17.59 4.13
N VAL A 342 26.40 -18.03 3.06
CA VAL A 342 27.05 -17.13 2.11
C VAL A 342 26.25 -17.04 0.81
N PHE A 343 26.10 -15.82 0.29
CA PHE A 343 25.42 -15.50 -0.96
C PHE A 343 26.30 -14.64 -1.86
N ASP A 344 25.92 -14.51 -3.14
CA ASP A 344 26.57 -13.60 -4.08
C ASP A 344 26.06 -12.17 -3.88
N ASP A 345 24.76 -12.00 -3.66
CA ASP A 345 24.11 -10.72 -3.45
C ASP A 345 23.04 -10.83 -2.35
N VAL A 346 22.78 -9.70 -1.69
CA VAL A 346 21.67 -9.56 -0.73
C VAL A 346 20.73 -8.42 -1.13
N ILE A 347 19.43 -8.65 -0.99
CA ILE A 347 18.38 -7.65 -1.19
C ILE A 347 17.72 -7.38 0.17
N PHE A 348 17.90 -6.17 0.67
CA PHE A 348 17.18 -5.69 1.85
C PHE A 348 15.78 -5.21 1.41
N ALA A 349 14.78 -6.07 1.62
CA ALA A 349 13.36 -5.81 1.37
C ALA A 349 12.59 -5.54 2.67
N CYS A 350 13.31 -5.25 3.74
CA CYS A 350 12.81 -4.82 5.04
C CYS A 350 12.84 -3.28 5.17
N HIS A 351 12.45 -2.75 6.32
CA HIS A 351 12.55 -1.31 6.60
C HIS A 351 14.01 -0.85 6.63
N ALA A 352 14.26 0.41 6.27
CA ALA A 352 15.61 0.95 6.17
C ALA A 352 16.35 0.98 7.52
N ASP A 353 15.67 1.25 8.62
CA ASP A 353 16.21 1.19 9.98
C ASP A 353 16.63 -0.24 10.36
N THR A 354 15.83 -1.23 10.00
CA THR A 354 16.17 -2.65 10.18
C THR A 354 17.36 -3.03 9.29
N ALA A 355 17.38 -2.62 8.02
CA ALA A 355 18.49 -2.87 7.11
C ALA A 355 19.80 -2.31 7.68
N LEU A 356 19.79 -1.05 8.14
CA LEU A 356 20.96 -0.42 8.77
C LEU A 356 21.40 -1.13 10.05
N GLN A 357 20.45 -1.60 10.87
CA GLN A 357 20.76 -2.32 12.10
C GLN A 357 21.48 -3.64 11.84
N ILE A 358 21.11 -4.40 10.81
CA ILE A 358 21.65 -5.72 10.53
C ILE A 358 22.88 -5.68 9.60
N LEU A 359 23.08 -4.63 8.80
CA LEU A 359 24.27 -4.43 7.97
C LEU A 359 25.44 -3.94 8.82
N LYS A 360 26.35 -4.85 9.19
CA LYS A 360 27.40 -4.58 10.20
C LYS A 360 28.61 -3.80 9.66
N ASP A 361 28.81 -3.82 8.37
CA ASP A 361 29.89 -3.14 7.64
C ASP A 361 29.34 -1.99 6.76
N ALA A 362 28.25 -1.35 7.21
CA ALA A 362 27.64 -0.23 6.49
C ALA A 362 28.68 0.88 6.22
N SER A 363 28.71 1.37 4.99
CA SER A 363 29.52 2.53 4.62
C SER A 363 28.91 3.82 5.21
N LYS A 364 29.73 4.86 5.33
CA LYS A 364 29.25 6.18 5.78
C LYS A 364 28.11 6.73 4.89
N GLU A 365 28.11 6.40 3.60
CA GLU A 365 27.07 6.82 2.67
C GLU A 365 25.78 6.03 2.90
N GLU A 366 25.86 4.71 3.11
CA GLU A 366 24.71 3.87 3.49
C GLU A 366 24.11 4.34 4.82
N GLU A 367 24.93 4.59 5.83
CA GLU A 367 24.46 5.15 7.12
C GLU A 367 23.76 6.49 6.92
N ALA A 368 24.36 7.41 6.15
CA ALA A 368 23.80 8.75 5.90
C ALA A 368 22.47 8.70 5.16
N VAL A 369 22.29 7.75 4.23
CA VAL A 369 21.07 7.61 3.43
C VAL A 369 20.00 6.86 4.22
N LEU A 370 20.34 5.67 4.77
CA LEU A 370 19.34 4.80 5.43
C LEU A 370 18.80 5.40 6.73
N SER A 371 19.61 6.17 7.47
CA SER A 371 19.17 6.87 8.70
C SER A 371 18.14 7.98 8.47
N CYS A 372 17.96 8.43 7.23
CA CYS A 372 16.92 9.42 6.91
C CYS A 372 15.50 8.82 6.91
N PHE A 373 15.37 7.50 6.80
CA PHE A 373 14.07 6.83 6.75
C PHE A 373 13.61 6.49 8.18
N ARG A 374 12.60 7.20 8.64
CA ARG A 374 11.98 6.98 9.95
C ARG A 374 10.64 6.29 9.79
N PHE A 375 10.28 5.46 10.78
CA PHE A 375 9.01 4.73 10.78
C PHE A 375 8.24 4.97 12.07
N THR A 376 6.93 5.20 11.94
CA THR A 376 6.02 5.35 13.09
C THR A 376 5.23 4.07 13.29
N LYS A 377 5.27 3.53 14.52
CA LYS A 377 4.48 2.36 14.91
C LYS A 377 3.00 2.74 15.05
N ASN A 378 2.13 1.93 14.44
CA ASN A 378 0.68 2.05 14.51
C ASN A 378 0.08 0.72 14.95
N THR A 379 -1.04 0.77 15.68
CA THR A 379 -1.81 -0.42 16.04
C THR A 379 -3.07 -0.46 15.18
N ALA A 380 -3.22 -1.52 14.40
CA ALA A 380 -4.43 -1.81 13.64
C ALA A 380 -5.25 -2.86 14.40
N VAL A 381 -6.50 -2.54 14.70
CA VAL A 381 -7.43 -3.45 15.39
C VAL A 381 -8.52 -3.87 14.43
N LEU A 382 -8.62 -5.16 14.14
CA LEU A 382 -9.74 -5.77 13.44
C LEU A 382 -10.85 -6.05 14.46
N HIS A 383 -12.06 -5.54 14.22
CA HIS A 383 -13.17 -5.61 15.18
C HIS A 383 -14.54 -5.46 14.49
N THR A 384 -15.61 -5.54 15.29
CA THR A 384 -17.00 -5.32 14.86
C THR A 384 -17.70 -4.16 15.55
N ASP A 385 -17.00 -3.36 16.35
CA ASP A 385 -17.53 -2.22 17.10
C ASP A 385 -17.83 -1.03 16.18
N THR A 386 -19.09 -0.74 15.92
CA THR A 386 -19.54 0.37 15.07
C THR A 386 -19.64 1.71 15.80
N SER A 387 -19.37 1.78 17.10
CA SER A 387 -19.43 3.03 17.88
C SER A 387 -18.39 4.06 17.41
N VAL A 388 -17.29 3.59 16.84
CA VAL A 388 -16.22 4.44 16.27
C VAL A 388 -16.64 5.15 14.99
N LEU A 389 -17.65 4.64 14.28
CA LEU A 389 -18.17 5.22 13.04
C LEU A 389 -18.99 6.49 13.30
N PRO A 390 -19.30 7.31 12.26
CA PRO A 390 -20.26 8.40 12.36
C PRO A 390 -21.59 7.93 12.95
N LYS A 391 -22.26 8.82 13.68
CA LYS A 391 -23.58 8.52 14.28
C LYS A 391 -24.65 8.20 13.22
N ARG A 392 -24.52 8.82 12.05
CA ARG A 392 -25.46 8.60 10.93
C ARG A 392 -24.90 7.57 9.98
N PRO A 393 -25.59 6.43 9.75
CA PRO A 393 -25.14 5.43 8.78
C PRO A 393 -24.93 6.00 7.37
N LEU A 394 -25.68 7.01 6.97
CA LEU A 394 -25.49 7.71 5.69
C LEU A 394 -24.13 8.44 5.60
N ALA A 395 -23.48 8.72 6.73
CA ALA A 395 -22.14 9.30 6.76
C ALA A 395 -21.03 8.23 6.82
N TRP A 396 -21.36 6.94 6.91
CA TRP A 396 -20.36 5.88 6.87
C TRP A 396 -19.67 5.85 5.50
N ALA A 397 -18.37 5.66 5.49
CA ALA A 397 -17.55 5.65 4.31
C ALA A 397 -16.57 4.46 4.33
N SER A 398 -15.88 4.23 3.25
CA SER A 398 -14.76 3.27 3.20
C SER A 398 -13.69 3.61 4.23
N TRP A 399 -13.39 4.90 4.37
CA TRP A 399 -12.44 5.48 5.31
C TRP A 399 -13.17 6.48 6.21
N ASN A 400 -13.17 6.24 7.53
CA ASN A 400 -13.86 7.07 8.52
C ASN A 400 -12.85 7.63 9.50
N TYR A 401 -12.58 8.93 9.42
CA TYR A 401 -11.67 9.65 10.29
C TYR A 401 -12.41 10.18 11.51
N LEU A 402 -11.91 9.88 12.70
CA LEU A 402 -12.42 10.40 13.95
C LEU A 402 -11.46 11.48 14.48
N ILE A 403 -11.96 12.71 14.63
CA ILE A 403 -11.24 13.77 15.33
C ILE A 403 -11.57 13.61 16.81
N ASP A 404 -10.62 13.10 17.59
CA ASP A 404 -10.81 12.91 19.01
C ASP A 404 -10.64 14.22 19.83
N GLU A 405 -10.86 14.15 21.14
CA GLU A 405 -10.72 15.32 22.00
C GLU A 405 -9.29 15.83 22.12
N ILE A 406 -8.29 14.96 22.00
CA ILE A 406 -6.88 15.30 22.09
C ILE A 406 -6.46 16.07 20.84
N GLU A 407 -6.85 15.60 19.65
CA GLU A 407 -6.60 16.30 18.39
C GLU A 407 -7.27 17.69 18.37
N SER A 408 -8.49 17.81 18.88
CA SER A 408 -9.22 19.08 18.88
C SER A 408 -8.55 20.13 19.79
N LYS A 409 -8.01 19.74 20.94
CA LYS A 409 -7.27 20.65 21.84
C LYS A 409 -5.93 21.08 21.26
N GLN A 410 -5.29 20.26 20.43
CA GLN A 410 -4.02 20.60 19.75
C GLN A 410 -4.20 21.61 18.63
N VAL A 411 -5.31 21.55 17.89
CA VAL A 411 -5.67 22.55 16.88
C VAL A 411 -5.90 23.93 17.53
N GLU A 412 -6.41 23.96 18.76
CA GLU A 412 -6.70 25.19 19.51
C GLU A 412 -5.47 25.76 20.25
N SER A 413 -4.52 24.89 20.69
CA SER A 413 -3.33 25.30 21.44
C SER A 413 -2.06 25.23 20.58
N LYS A 414 -1.60 26.33 20.07
CA LYS A 414 -0.34 26.48 19.29
C LYS A 414 0.95 26.11 20.04
N GLY A 415 0.93 25.29 21.06
CA GLY A 415 2.10 25.02 21.90
C GLY A 415 2.19 23.64 22.58
N SER A 416 1.24 22.73 22.37
CA SER A 416 1.26 21.43 23.03
C SER A 416 2.08 20.39 22.22
N GLN A 417 3.12 19.82 22.85
CA GLN A 417 4.04 18.81 22.26
C GLN A 417 3.45 17.39 22.18
N VAL A 418 2.18 17.16 22.51
CA VAL A 418 1.59 15.81 22.46
C VAL A 418 1.02 15.58 21.06
N SER A 419 1.80 14.93 20.21
CA SER A 419 1.36 14.49 18.88
C SER A 419 0.36 13.34 19.05
N SER A 420 -0.92 13.56 18.76
CA SER A 420 -1.91 12.49 18.67
C SER A 420 -1.75 11.74 17.35
N LYS A 421 -1.82 10.41 17.41
CA LYS A 421 -1.85 9.59 16.20
C LYS A 421 -3.23 9.68 15.55
N PRO A 422 -3.31 9.61 14.20
CA PRO A 422 -4.59 9.65 13.51
C PRO A 422 -5.46 8.45 13.89
N VAL A 423 -6.74 8.73 14.13
CA VAL A 423 -7.76 7.70 14.34
C VAL A 423 -8.53 7.50 13.04
N LEU A 424 -8.28 6.38 12.38
CA LEU A 424 -8.90 6.03 11.11
C LEU A 424 -9.52 4.65 11.17
N THR A 425 -10.78 4.53 10.79
CA THR A 425 -11.51 3.26 10.69
C THR A 425 -11.82 2.94 9.23
N TYR A 426 -11.29 1.83 8.75
CA TYR A 426 -11.63 1.25 7.45
C TYR A 426 -12.88 0.38 7.59
N HIS A 427 -13.86 0.58 6.72
CA HIS A 427 -15.09 -0.22 6.67
C HIS A 427 -14.94 -1.30 5.61
N MET A 428 -14.59 -2.52 6.05
CA MET A 428 -14.20 -3.60 5.15
C MET A 428 -15.34 -4.13 4.29
N ASN A 429 -16.60 -4.04 4.77
CA ASN A 429 -17.75 -4.41 3.95
C ASN A 429 -17.89 -3.53 2.70
N ILE A 430 -17.54 -2.24 2.80
CA ILE A 430 -17.52 -1.34 1.64
C ILE A 430 -16.29 -1.64 0.77
N LEU A 431 -15.09 -1.68 1.38
CA LEU A 431 -13.81 -1.82 0.67
C LEU A 431 -13.65 -3.17 -0.03
N GLN A 432 -14.06 -4.27 0.60
CA GLN A 432 -13.95 -5.62 0.04
C GLN A 432 -15.27 -6.17 -0.51
N ARG A 433 -16.35 -5.35 -0.58
CA ARG A 433 -17.66 -5.76 -1.09
C ARG A 433 -18.26 -6.96 -0.34
N LEU A 434 -18.13 -6.96 0.99
CA LEU A 434 -18.63 -8.06 1.82
C LEU A 434 -20.13 -7.85 2.11
N THR A 435 -20.97 -8.72 1.56
CA THR A 435 -22.42 -8.78 1.87
C THR A 435 -22.64 -9.70 3.05
N LYS A 436 -22.39 -9.25 4.26
CA LYS A 436 -22.40 -10.06 5.48
C LYS A 436 -23.29 -9.44 6.57
N ASN A 437 -23.61 -10.25 7.58
CA ASN A 437 -24.48 -9.81 8.68
C ASN A 437 -23.73 -8.98 9.73
N HIS A 438 -22.40 -8.91 9.66
CA HIS A 438 -21.56 -8.15 10.57
C HIS A 438 -20.80 -7.05 9.83
N ASN A 439 -20.58 -5.91 10.50
CA ASN A 439 -19.65 -4.90 10.05
C ASN A 439 -18.23 -5.29 10.48
N TYR A 440 -17.35 -5.53 9.52
CA TYR A 440 -15.93 -5.74 9.77
C TYR A 440 -15.20 -4.41 9.60
N LEU A 441 -14.50 -4.01 10.66
CA LEU A 441 -13.82 -2.73 10.75
C LEU A 441 -12.36 -2.96 11.11
N VAL A 442 -11.48 -2.14 10.53
CA VAL A 442 -10.07 -2.06 10.94
C VAL A 442 -9.80 -0.64 11.38
N THR A 443 -9.54 -0.45 12.67
CA THR A 443 -9.30 0.86 13.26
C THR A 443 -7.84 1.03 13.64
N LEU A 444 -7.26 2.15 13.25
CA LEU A 444 -5.90 2.53 13.61
C LEU A 444 -5.91 3.41 14.86
N ASN A 445 -5.02 3.09 15.80
CA ASN A 445 -4.63 3.93 16.94
C ASN A 445 -5.77 4.41 17.85
N HIS A 446 -6.82 3.62 18.01
CA HIS A 446 -7.94 3.94 18.89
C HIS A 446 -8.40 2.71 19.67
N GLU A 447 -8.90 2.95 20.87
CA GLU A 447 -9.52 1.90 21.68
C GLU A 447 -10.91 1.58 21.15
N VAL A 448 -11.22 0.30 21.10
CA VAL A 448 -12.52 -0.24 20.70
C VAL A 448 -13.03 -1.16 21.79
N ASP A 449 -14.32 -1.48 21.79
CA ASP A 449 -14.89 -2.41 22.78
C ASP A 449 -14.09 -3.73 22.79
N PRO A 450 -13.43 -4.08 23.91
CA PRO A 450 -12.61 -5.28 24.00
C PRO A 450 -13.36 -6.58 23.65
N GLN A 451 -14.68 -6.61 23.86
CA GLN A 451 -15.50 -7.78 23.55
C GLN A 451 -15.76 -7.94 22.04
N GLN A 452 -15.45 -6.94 21.25
CA GLN A 452 -15.65 -6.92 19.80
C GLN A 452 -14.34 -6.98 19.02
N ILE A 453 -13.20 -7.04 19.71
CA ILE A 453 -11.89 -7.20 19.09
C ILE A 453 -11.76 -8.62 18.55
N ILE A 454 -11.34 -8.71 17.28
CA ILE A 454 -10.99 -9.97 16.61
C ILE A 454 -9.48 -10.17 16.67
N LYS A 455 -8.71 -9.16 16.26
CA LYS A 455 -7.24 -9.22 16.26
C LYS A 455 -6.62 -7.83 16.34
N SER A 456 -5.53 -7.70 17.07
CA SER A 456 -4.68 -6.50 17.08
C SER A 456 -3.36 -6.80 16.37
N ILE A 457 -2.90 -5.86 15.53
CA ILE A 457 -1.73 -6.03 14.68
C ILE A 457 -0.89 -4.76 14.76
N ALA A 458 0.42 -4.92 14.95
CA ALA A 458 1.36 -3.81 14.92
C ALA A 458 1.89 -3.62 13.50
N TYR A 459 1.78 -2.40 12.98
CA TYR A 459 2.37 -1.97 11.72
C TYR A 459 3.31 -0.79 11.93
N SER A 460 4.22 -0.58 11.00
CA SER A 460 5.08 0.60 10.96
C SER A 460 4.95 1.27 9.60
N HIS A 461 4.71 2.58 9.61
CA HIS A 461 4.57 3.37 8.39
C HIS A 461 5.70 4.39 8.26
N PRO A 462 6.23 4.64 7.05
CA PRO A 462 7.29 5.62 6.85
C PRO A 462 6.79 7.04 7.09
N VAL A 463 7.66 7.88 7.68
CA VAL A 463 7.42 9.31 7.92
C VAL A 463 8.04 10.10 6.78
N PHE A 464 7.20 10.81 6.01
CA PHE A 464 7.64 11.61 4.87
C PHE A 464 8.05 13.01 5.31
N ASP A 465 9.34 13.30 5.22
CA ASP A 465 9.88 14.63 5.42
C ASP A 465 10.89 14.98 4.31
N LYS A 466 11.41 16.20 4.33
CA LYS A 466 12.37 16.67 3.32
C LYS A 466 13.63 15.79 3.26
N LYS A 467 14.15 15.35 4.42
CA LYS A 467 15.36 14.51 4.48
C LYS A 467 15.15 13.17 3.82
N MET A 468 14.00 12.54 4.07
CA MET A 468 13.64 11.28 3.44
C MET A 468 13.51 11.42 1.92
N LEU A 469 12.84 12.48 1.43
CA LEU A 469 12.69 12.72 -0.02
C LEU A 469 14.05 12.93 -0.71
N GLU A 470 14.97 13.67 -0.08
CA GLU A 470 16.34 13.85 -0.58
C GLU A 470 17.14 12.54 -0.55
N ALA A 471 16.90 11.66 0.44
CA ALA A 471 17.55 10.36 0.54
C ALA A 471 17.07 9.38 -0.55
N GLN A 472 15.79 9.46 -0.96
CA GLN A 472 15.25 8.63 -2.05
C GLN A 472 16.02 8.79 -3.36
N ASP A 473 16.49 10.00 -3.67
CA ASP A 473 17.28 10.30 -4.87
C ASP A 473 18.68 9.68 -4.84
N LYS A 474 19.18 9.30 -3.66
CA LYS A 474 20.52 8.71 -3.46
C LYS A 474 20.53 7.18 -3.52
N TRP A 475 19.42 6.57 -3.89
CA TRP A 475 19.31 5.11 -3.95
C TRP A 475 20.44 4.45 -4.76
N ALA A 476 20.77 5.02 -5.92
CA ALA A 476 21.80 4.49 -6.82
C ALA A 476 23.22 4.55 -6.24
N ASN A 477 23.44 5.38 -5.22
CA ASN A 477 24.76 5.50 -4.58
C ASN A 477 25.04 4.34 -3.62
N ILE A 478 23.99 3.73 -3.06
CA ILE A 478 24.11 2.69 -2.03
C ILE A 478 23.60 1.32 -2.47
N SER A 479 22.99 1.23 -3.66
CA SER A 479 22.38 -0.01 -4.16
C SER A 479 22.99 -0.39 -5.49
N GLY A 480 23.68 -1.54 -5.58
CA GLY A 480 24.30 -1.97 -6.82
C GLY A 480 25.17 -3.22 -6.69
N LYS A 481 25.62 -3.70 -7.83
CA LYS A 481 26.42 -4.94 -7.93
C LYS A 481 27.81 -4.82 -7.29
N GLU A 482 28.40 -3.65 -7.32
CA GLU A 482 29.74 -3.44 -6.73
C GLU A 482 29.75 -3.61 -5.21
N GLN A 483 28.61 -3.29 -4.57
CA GLN A 483 28.42 -3.46 -3.14
C GLN A 483 27.84 -4.83 -2.76
N HIS A 484 27.41 -5.65 -3.73
CA HIS A 484 26.68 -6.90 -3.49
C HIS A 484 25.43 -6.73 -2.60
N THR A 485 24.94 -5.49 -2.47
CA THR A 485 23.81 -5.11 -1.63
C THR A 485 22.82 -4.27 -2.41
N HIS A 486 21.55 -4.59 -2.24
CA HIS A 486 20.44 -3.90 -2.89
C HIS A 486 19.35 -3.59 -1.88
N PHE A 487 18.70 -2.43 -2.06
CA PHE A 487 17.67 -1.96 -1.15
C PHE A 487 16.35 -1.77 -1.91
N CYS A 488 15.27 -2.36 -1.42
CA CYS A 488 13.92 -2.13 -1.93
C CYS A 488 12.92 -1.98 -0.78
N GLY A 489 11.79 -1.37 -1.09
CA GLY A 489 10.72 -1.07 -0.15
C GLY A 489 9.86 0.06 -0.67
N ALA A 490 8.61 0.12 -0.26
CA ALA A 490 7.68 1.17 -0.67
C ALA A 490 8.15 2.58 -0.26
N TYR A 491 8.93 2.68 0.81
CA TYR A 491 9.49 3.93 1.34
C TYR A 491 10.50 4.63 0.41
N TRP A 492 11.01 3.93 -0.61
CA TRP A 492 11.83 4.55 -1.66
C TRP A 492 11.03 5.42 -2.65
N PHE A 493 9.71 5.50 -2.47
CA PHE A 493 8.78 6.35 -3.22
C PHE A 493 7.71 6.91 -2.27
N ASN A 494 6.42 6.76 -2.58
CA ASN A 494 5.33 7.36 -1.78
C ASN A 494 4.79 6.46 -0.65
N GLY A 495 5.32 5.25 -0.47
CA GLY A 495 4.95 4.34 0.61
C GLY A 495 3.78 3.40 0.30
N PHE A 496 3.31 3.32 -0.95
CA PHE A 496 2.17 2.50 -1.35
C PHE A 496 2.60 1.15 -1.95
N HIS A 497 1.64 0.28 -2.15
CA HIS A 497 1.89 -1.09 -2.63
C HIS A 497 2.54 -1.09 -4.03
N GLU A 498 2.07 -0.23 -4.94
CA GLU A 498 2.71 -0.01 -6.23
C GLU A 498 4.18 0.40 -6.09
N ASP A 499 4.46 1.28 -5.12
CA ASP A 499 5.83 1.75 -4.88
C ASP A 499 6.74 0.61 -4.40
N GLY A 500 6.19 -0.32 -3.64
CA GLY A 500 6.89 -1.54 -3.25
C GLY A 500 7.22 -2.42 -4.45
N VAL A 501 6.25 -2.65 -5.35
CA VAL A 501 6.47 -3.39 -6.61
C VAL A 501 7.51 -2.68 -7.46
N ARG A 502 7.33 -1.38 -7.70
CA ARG A 502 8.24 -0.55 -8.47
C ARG A 502 9.67 -0.58 -7.93
N SER A 503 9.82 -0.54 -6.61
CA SER A 503 11.13 -0.62 -5.95
C SER A 503 11.78 -1.99 -6.13
N GLY A 504 11.02 -3.08 -6.04
CA GLY A 504 11.51 -4.43 -6.34
C GLY A 504 11.95 -4.59 -7.78
N LEU A 505 11.16 -4.07 -8.74
CA LEU A 505 11.52 -4.09 -10.16
C LEU A 505 12.80 -3.31 -10.45
N ARG A 506 13.02 -2.16 -9.78
CA ARG A 506 14.26 -1.39 -9.89
C ARG A 506 15.48 -2.21 -9.46
N VAL A 507 15.37 -3.00 -8.40
CA VAL A 507 16.42 -3.93 -7.99
C VAL A 507 16.63 -5.04 -9.03
N CYS A 508 15.55 -5.61 -9.56
CA CYS A 508 15.65 -6.61 -10.63
C CYS A 508 16.39 -6.07 -11.86
N GLN A 509 16.10 -4.82 -12.28
CA GLN A 509 16.83 -4.15 -13.36
C GLN A 509 18.33 -3.98 -13.03
N ALA A 510 18.66 -3.56 -11.81
CA ALA A 510 20.04 -3.42 -11.35
C ALA A 510 20.81 -4.76 -11.37
N LEU A 511 20.12 -5.87 -11.12
CA LEU A 511 20.64 -7.24 -11.23
C LEU A 511 20.65 -7.78 -12.67
N GLY A 512 20.27 -6.97 -13.66
CA GLY A 512 20.36 -7.29 -15.09
C GLY A 512 19.14 -7.98 -15.68
N GLN A 513 17.98 -7.96 -14.98
CA GLN A 513 16.74 -8.45 -15.56
C GLN A 513 16.18 -7.43 -16.58
N PRO A 514 15.81 -7.86 -17.79
CA PRO A 514 15.25 -6.98 -18.82
C PRO A 514 13.75 -6.67 -18.55
N ILE A 515 13.47 -6.08 -17.39
CA ILE A 515 12.10 -5.77 -16.97
C ILE A 515 11.86 -4.29 -17.17
N ASP A 516 10.76 -3.94 -17.85
CA ASP A 516 10.30 -2.57 -18.02
C ASP A 516 9.41 -2.16 -16.84
N ILE A 517 9.68 -0.99 -16.24
CA ILE A 517 8.84 -0.41 -15.20
C ILE A 517 7.74 0.41 -15.86
N LYS A 518 6.50 -0.05 -15.73
CA LYS A 518 5.35 0.58 -16.36
C LYS A 518 5.01 1.91 -15.73
N THR A 519 4.55 2.84 -16.56
CA THR A 519 4.04 4.16 -16.13
C THR A 519 2.52 4.27 -16.23
N GLU A 520 1.88 3.37 -16.99
CA GLU A 520 0.45 3.34 -17.26
C GLU A 520 -0.10 1.93 -17.13
N VAL A 521 -1.36 1.82 -16.72
CA VAL A 521 -2.10 0.55 -16.66
C VAL A 521 -2.55 0.18 -18.08
N ASP A 522 -2.33 -1.06 -18.49
CA ASP A 522 -2.86 -1.56 -19.75
C ASP A 522 -4.38 -1.76 -19.64
N ALA A 523 -5.13 -1.00 -20.41
CA ALA A 523 -6.59 -1.00 -20.41
C ALA A 523 -7.21 -2.39 -20.74
N LYS A 524 -6.47 -3.28 -21.44
CA LYS A 524 -6.92 -4.65 -21.75
C LYS A 524 -7.05 -5.53 -20.51
N HIS A 525 -6.40 -5.15 -19.42
CA HIS A 525 -6.38 -5.90 -18.16
C HIS A 525 -7.36 -5.34 -17.12
N LEU A 526 -8.13 -4.32 -17.46
CA LEU A 526 -9.20 -3.82 -16.60
C LEU A 526 -10.45 -4.70 -16.78
N PRO A 527 -11.24 -4.94 -15.74
CA PRO A 527 -12.55 -5.57 -15.88
C PRO A 527 -13.43 -4.78 -16.83
N ASP A 528 -14.27 -5.46 -17.59
CA ASP A 528 -15.26 -4.80 -18.44
C ASP A 528 -16.09 -3.79 -17.63
N ALA A 529 -16.32 -2.61 -18.20
CA ALA A 529 -16.99 -1.51 -17.51
C ALA A 529 -18.40 -1.90 -17.01
N ASP A 530 -19.08 -2.81 -17.69
CA ASP A 530 -20.41 -3.32 -17.30
C ASP A 530 -20.34 -4.29 -16.11
N SER A 531 -19.24 -5.02 -15.92
CA SER A 531 -19.01 -5.86 -14.73
C SER A 531 -18.49 -5.06 -13.54
N ALA A 532 -18.03 -3.83 -13.78
CA ALA A 532 -17.31 -3.01 -12.81
C ALA A 532 -18.21 -2.20 -11.88
N HIS A 533 -19.46 -1.93 -12.23
CA HIS A 533 -20.22 -0.89 -11.54
C HIS A 533 -21.65 -1.25 -11.17
N THR A 534 -21.80 -2.15 -10.20
CA THR A 534 -22.95 -1.99 -9.28
C THR A 534 -22.46 -1.10 -8.13
N PRO A 535 -22.90 0.15 -8.00
CA PRO A 535 -22.54 0.99 -6.87
C PRO A 535 -22.85 0.25 -5.57
N PHE A 536 -21.94 0.33 -4.59
CA PHE A 536 -22.20 -0.24 -3.27
C PHE A 536 -23.46 0.43 -2.70
N ARG A 537 -24.45 -0.37 -2.34
CA ARG A 537 -25.67 0.14 -1.72
C ARG A 537 -25.43 0.25 -0.22
N TYR A 538 -25.34 1.46 0.27
CA TYR A 538 -25.23 1.71 1.71
C TYR A 538 -26.41 1.13 2.51
N GLU A 539 -27.53 0.83 1.84
CA GLU A 539 -28.69 0.15 2.39
C GLU A 539 -28.42 -1.32 2.73
N ASP A 540 -27.42 -1.93 2.08
CA ASP A 540 -27.01 -3.32 2.31
C ASP A 540 -26.08 -3.48 3.52
N LEU A 541 -25.66 -2.36 4.16
CA LEU A 541 -24.88 -2.41 5.39
C LEU A 541 -25.76 -2.92 6.55
N PRO A 542 -25.22 -3.76 7.45
CA PRO A 542 -25.96 -4.32 8.58
C PRO A 542 -26.18 -3.29 9.69
N VAL A 543 -26.94 -2.24 9.40
CA VAL A 543 -27.24 -1.12 10.33
C VAL A 543 -28.10 -1.57 11.50
N LYS A 544 -28.96 -2.60 11.32
CA LYS A 544 -29.95 -3.06 12.33
C LYS A 544 -29.41 -4.11 13.30
N ALA A 545 -28.24 -4.68 13.08
CA ALA A 545 -27.72 -5.79 13.90
C ALA A 545 -27.24 -5.36 15.30
N ASP A 546 -26.83 -4.10 15.46
CA ASP A 546 -26.14 -3.63 16.66
C ASP A 546 -26.97 -3.54 17.94
N THR A 547 -28.29 -3.34 17.84
CA THR A 547 -29.13 -3.26 19.06
C THR A 547 -29.35 -4.60 19.74
N LYS A 548 -29.21 -5.72 19.01
CA LYS A 548 -29.27 -7.09 19.56
C LYS A 548 -27.88 -7.64 19.94
N ALA A 549 -26.80 -7.12 19.39
CA ALA A 549 -25.44 -7.59 19.62
C ALA A 549 -24.94 -7.35 21.06
N ARG A 550 -25.46 -6.37 21.77
CA ARG A 550 -25.18 -6.14 23.21
C ARG A 550 -25.56 -7.31 24.14
N LYS A 551 -26.31 -8.30 23.68
CA LYS A 551 -26.75 -9.47 24.48
C LYS A 551 -26.04 -10.77 24.14
N LEU A 552 -25.15 -10.82 23.14
CA LEU A 552 -24.44 -12.04 22.76
C LEU A 552 -23.11 -12.17 23.54
N ARG A 553 -23.20 -12.69 24.74
CA ARG A 553 -22.09 -12.84 25.71
C ARG A 553 -21.04 -13.91 25.40
N GLN A 554 -21.15 -14.67 24.31
CA GLN A 554 -20.13 -15.68 23.92
C GLN A 554 -20.06 -15.74 22.40
N ARG A 555 -19.19 -14.96 21.80
CA ARG A 555 -18.74 -15.15 20.43
C ARG A 555 -17.42 -15.92 20.46
N GLN A 556 -17.45 -17.15 19.98
CA GLN A 556 -16.18 -17.79 19.60
C GLN A 556 -15.73 -17.16 18.29
N VAL A 557 -14.68 -16.38 18.36
CA VAL A 557 -13.98 -15.88 17.17
C VAL A 557 -12.89 -16.89 16.86
N ILE A 558 -12.98 -17.57 15.73
CA ILE A 558 -11.92 -18.42 15.22
C ILE A 558 -11.17 -17.60 14.19
N THR A 559 -9.97 -17.15 14.53
CA THR A 559 -9.07 -16.50 13.59
C THR A 559 -8.00 -17.50 13.14
N SER A 560 -7.87 -17.74 11.86
CA SER A 560 -6.67 -18.33 11.30
C SER A 560 -5.90 -17.26 10.52
N THR A 561 -4.61 -17.20 10.71
CA THR A 561 -3.74 -16.45 9.81
C THR A 561 -3.52 -17.34 8.60
N THR A 562 -4.02 -16.93 7.45
CA THR A 562 -4.09 -17.71 6.21
C THR A 562 -2.74 -18.16 5.70
N ASN A 563 -1.67 -17.49 6.11
CA ASN A 563 -0.33 -17.85 5.69
C ASN A 563 0.26 -19.05 6.44
N GLN A 564 -0.33 -19.49 7.55
CA GLN A 564 0.14 -20.71 8.24
C GLN A 564 -0.06 -21.95 7.38
N GLU A 565 -1.17 -22.06 6.65
CA GLU A 565 -1.40 -23.17 5.71
C GLU A 565 -0.41 -23.12 4.54
N LEU A 566 -0.12 -21.92 4.00
CA LEU A 566 0.87 -21.73 2.95
C LEU A 566 2.28 -22.07 3.44
N VAL A 567 2.66 -21.65 4.64
CA VAL A 567 3.94 -21.96 5.27
C VAL A 567 4.07 -23.48 5.48
N ALA A 568 3.02 -24.14 5.96
CA ALA A 568 3.00 -25.60 6.10
C ALA A 568 3.15 -26.31 4.75
N TYR A 569 2.50 -25.80 3.71
CA TYR A 569 2.62 -26.31 2.34
C TYR A 569 4.05 -26.12 1.79
N ILE A 570 4.65 -24.94 1.97
CA ILE A 570 6.04 -24.68 1.58
C ILE A 570 6.99 -25.65 2.27
N ALA A 571 6.82 -25.91 3.56
CA ALA A 571 7.63 -26.88 4.30
C ALA A 571 7.53 -28.31 3.73
N THR A 572 6.44 -28.65 3.05
CA THR A 572 6.30 -29.97 2.36
C THR A 572 6.99 -30.03 1.01
N LEU A 573 7.22 -28.87 0.35
CA LEU A 573 7.80 -28.79 -0.99
C LEU A 573 9.32 -28.61 -0.99
N GLN A 574 9.89 -28.08 0.09
CA GLN A 574 11.33 -27.84 0.19
C GLN A 574 12.07 -29.12 0.55
N PRO A 575 13.23 -29.42 -0.09
CA PRO A 575 14.05 -30.56 0.29
C PRO A 575 14.53 -30.38 1.73
N THR A 576 14.21 -31.34 2.58
CA THR A 576 14.65 -31.37 3.97
C THR A 576 16.13 -31.68 4.03
N ASN A 577 16.98 -30.70 4.25
CA ASN A 577 18.39 -30.87 4.61
C ASN A 577 18.55 -31.27 6.09
N GLN A 578 17.64 -32.07 6.64
CA GLN A 578 17.75 -32.59 7.99
C GLN A 578 17.80 -34.10 7.96
N SER A 579 18.81 -34.64 8.63
CA SER A 579 18.98 -36.07 8.93
C SER A 579 17.69 -36.71 9.52
N PRO A 580 17.47 -38.01 9.35
CA PRO A 580 16.19 -38.65 9.64
C PRO A 580 15.93 -38.76 11.13
N ILE A 581 15.16 -37.85 11.70
CA ILE A 581 14.55 -38.01 13.02
C ILE A 581 13.11 -38.46 12.82
N SER A 582 12.90 -39.73 13.17
CA SER A 582 11.66 -40.49 13.43
C SER A 582 10.42 -40.20 12.56
N LYS A 583 10.24 -41.11 11.59
CA LYS A 583 8.97 -41.40 10.93
C LYS A 583 7.90 -41.93 11.92
N LYS A 584 7.19 -41.09 12.63
CA LYS A 584 5.96 -41.50 13.32
C LYS A 584 5.02 -40.36 13.71
N ARG A 585 4.65 -39.47 12.76
CA ARG A 585 3.46 -38.56 12.86
C ARG A 585 3.15 -37.91 11.51
N ARG A 586 2.93 -38.68 10.46
CA ARG A 586 2.51 -38.15 9.15
C ARG A 586 1.33 -38.95 8.63
N LEU A 587 0.13 -38.71 9.14
CA LEU A 587 -1.07 -39.32 8.50
C LEU A 587 -2.41 -38.63 8.83
N PHE A 588 -2.44 -37.34 9.16
CA PHE A 588 -3.71 -36.65 9.39
C PHE A 588 -3.75 -35.23 8.77
N GLY A 589 -3.47 -35.06 7.50
CA GLY A 589 -3.53 -33.75 6.85
C GLY A 589 -3.79 -33.72 5.35
N LEU A 590 -3.60 -34.83 4.67
CA LEU A 590 -3.61 -34.87 3.20
C LEU A 590 -5.00 -34.77 2.54
N GLY A 591 -6.09 -35.02 3.27
CA GLY A 591 -7.44 -35.02 2.69
C GLY A 591 -8.07 -33.66 2.47
N ARG A 592 -7.61 -32.60 3.16
CA ARG A 592 -8.16 -31.24 3.02
C ARG A 592 -7.45 -30.38 1.98
N ILE A 593 -6.18 -30.66 1.71
CA ILE A 593 -5.36 -29.84 0.77
C ILE A 593 -5.69 -30.18 -0.68
N LEU A 594 -6.05 -31.44 -0.99
CA LEU A 594 -6.42 -31.84 -2.34
C LEU A 594 -7.78 -31.30 -2.81
N ASN A 595 -8.67 -30.94 -1.91
CA ASN A 595 -9.95 -30.32 -2.27
C ASN A 595 -9.86 -28.81 -2.58
N LEU A 596 -8.76 -28.14 -2.23
CA LEU A 596 -8.52 -26.72 -2.58
C LEU A 596 -7.90 -26.54 -3.98
N ILE A 597 -7.35 -27.62 -4.56
CA ILE A 597 -6.71 -27.60 -5.88
C ILE A 597 -7.66 -28.14 -6.98
N ALA A 598 -8.74 -28.81 -6.60
CA ALA A 598 -9.67 -29.47 -7.53
C ALA A 598 -10.98 -28.70 -7.81
N SER A 599 -11.18 -27.52 -7.23
CA SER A 599 -12.30 -26.64 -7.56
C SER A 599 -11.78 -25.34 -8.18
N ASP A 600 -11.66 -25.42 -9.52
CA ASP A 600 -11.40 -24.36 -10.53
C ASP A 600 -10.08 -23.62 -10.47
#